data_b253da18566fb72a51201bb6f7dec8fc
#
_entry.id   b253da18566fb72a51201bb6f7dec8fc
#
_cell.length_a   1.000
_cell.length_b   1.000
_cell.length_c   1.000
_cell.angle_alpha   90.00
_cell.angle_beta   90.00
_cell.angle_gamma   90.00
#
_symmetry.space_group_name_H-M   'P 1'
#
loop_
_entity.id
_entity.type
_entity.pdbx_description
1 polymer ?
#
loop_
_entity_poly.entity_id
_entity_poly.type
_entity_poly.pdbx_seq_one_letter_code
_entity_poly.pdbx_strand_id
1 'polypeptide(L)'
;MPWIARRRPTAVDYVVAAALTVSSQAEIWAPRLVPGVGEVTGSPPLLAATALAMTVPLAFRRTTPLAVLVVVFGAAALQGWLTQPIDGLSTLAAMLIAAYSSSAFTGPSKAVVSAVTIVVGITLVGLAVGDVAFMAIVFGSAWLMGFVVNQRSGQLLHLVVDNRDLSQRLSEATTLLVEAERRRVSGAPVPAPDDLAALTARELEVARAIATGMSNAEIAGELVISEWTVKTHVASILRKLALRDRTQVVVVAYESGLIRPDLSADM
;
A
#
# COMPACT_ATOMS: atom_id res chain seq x y z
N MET A 1 4.86 -11.07 -16.51
CA MET A 1 4.46 -11.51 -15.16
C MET A 1 5.58 -11.16 -14.14
N PRO A 2 5.66 -9.95 -13.62
CA PRO A 2 6.82 -9.49 -12.79
C PRO A 2 6.63 -9.68 -11.27
N TRP A 3 5.52 -10.21 -10.79
CA TRP A 3 5.26 -10.38 -9.35
C TRP A 3 5.81 -11.69 -8.76
N ILE A 4 6.47 -12.53 -9.60
CA ILE A 4 7.26 -13.69 -9.16
C ILE A 4 8.73 -13.30 -8.90
N ALA A 5 9.01 -12.04 -8.57
CA ALA A 5 10.27 -11.74 -7.91
C ALA A 5 10.31 -12.60 -6.64
N ARG A 6 11.21 -13.60 -6.62
CA ARG A 6 11.48 -14.49 -5.48
C ARG A 6 11.39 -13.66 -4.21
N ARG A 7 10.32 -13.83 -3.44
CA ARG A 7 10.17 -13.15 -2.17
C ARG A 7 11.27 -13.70 -1.27
N ARG A 8 12.39 -13.01 -1.18
CA ARG A 8 13.49 -13.39 -0.30
C ARG A 8 12.97 -13.43 1.14
N PRO A 9 13.46 -14.35 1.98
CA PRO A 9 13.16 -14.34 3.40
C PRO A 9 13.52 -12.96 3.97
N THR A 10 12.67 -12.42 4.81
CA THR A 10 12.93 -11.16 5.51
C THR A 10 13.54 -11.42 6.88
N ALA A 11 14.15 -10.39 7.49
CA ALA A 11 14.66 -10.49 8.86
C ALA A 11 13.60 -10.99 9.85
N VAL A 12 12.34 -10.58 9.64
CA VAL A 12 11.19 -11.03 10.46
C VAL A 12 10.97 -12.55 10.36
N ASP A 13 11.16 -13.16 9.20
CA ASP A 13 10.97 -14.60 9.03
C ASP A 13 12.01 -15.40 9.81
N TYR A 14 13.25 -14.93 9.81
CA TYR A 14 14.33 -15.52 10.63
C TYR A 14 14.10 -15.33 12.12
N VAL A 15 13.67 -14.15 12.54
CA VAL A 15 13.36 -13.86 13.96
C VAL A 15 12.21 -14.74 14.45
N VAL A 16 11.14 -14.88 13.67
CA VAL A 16 10.01 -15.74 14.02
C VAL A 16 10.44 -17.21 14.12
N ALA A 17 11.20 -17.71 13.14
CA ALA A 17 11.70 -19.09 13.17
C ALA A 17 12.61 -19.32 14.37
N ALA A 18 13.54 -18.40 14.65
CA ALA A 18 14.46 -18.50 15.79
C ALA A 18 13.70 -18.45 17.14
N ALA A 19 12.75 -17.53 17.30
CA ALA A 19 11.95 -17.42 18.52
C ALA A 19 11.16 -18.71 18.79
N LEU A 20 10.48 -19.25 17.77
CA LEU A 20 9.75 -20.50 17.91
C LEU A 20 10.68 -21.70 18.18
N THR A 21 11.88 -21.73 17.57
CA THR A 21 12.87 -22.75 17.83
C THR A 21 13.34 -22.69 19.29
N VAL A 22 13.70 -21.52 19.79
CA VAL A 22 14.10 -21.33 21.19
C VAL A 22 12.97 -21.72 22.14
N SER A 23 11.73 -21.27 21.86
CA SER A 23 10.57 -21.61 22.67
C SER A 23 10.33 -23.13 22.70
N SER A 24 10.35 -23.80 21.54
CA SER A 24 10.11 -25.25 21.47
C SER A 24 11.21 -26.05 22.20
N GLN A 25 12.47 -25.62 22.12
CA GLN A 25 13.54 -26.26 22.87
C GLN A 25 13.40 -26.02 24.40
N ALA A 26 12.97 -24.84 24.80
CA ALA A 26 12.70 -24.53 26.21
C ALA A 26 11.56 -25.40 26.77
N GLU A 27 10.47 -25.61 25.99
CA GLU A 27 9.35 -26.49 26.37
C GLU A 27 9.84 -27.94 26.59
N ILE A 28 10.85 -28.43 25.87
CA ILE A 28 11.36 -29.80 25.97
C ILE A 28 12.40 -29.94 27.07
N TRP A 29 13.37 -29.03 27.14
CA TRP A 29 14.54 -29.18 28.04
C TRP A 29 14.36 -28.51 29.40
N ALA A 30 13.44 -27.54 29.48
CA ALA A 30 13.18 -26.80 30.71
C ALA A 30 11.67 -26.62 30.97
N PRO A 31 10.85 -27.67 30.95
CA PRO A 31 9.38 -27.58 31.03
C PRO A 31 8.92 -26.87 32.32
N ARG A 32 9.67 -26.94 33.39
CA ARG A 32 9.34 -26.25 34.66
C ARG A 32 9.44 -24.74 34.59
N LEU A 33 10.15 -24.21 33.57
CA LEU A 33 10.28 -22.75 33.33
C LEU A 33 9.20 -22.19 32.40
N VAL A 34 8.46 -23.06 31.71
CA VAL A 34 7.45 -22.65 30.75
C VAL A 34 6.06 -22.93 31.31
N PRO A 35 5.26 -21.90 31.61
CA PRO A 35 3.90 -22.08 32.15
C PRO A 35 3.01 -22.87 31.19
N GLY A 36 2.26 -23.84 31.72
CA GLY A 36 1.27 -24.62 30.94
C GLY A 36 1.83 -25.82 30.19
N VAL A 37 3.11 -26.11 30.28
CA VAL A 37 3.70 -27.33 29.73
C VAL A 37 3.60 -28.43 30.77
N GLY A 38 2.97 -29.57 30.41
CA GLY A 38 2.89 -30.78 31.25
C GLY A 38 4.21 -31.54 31.27
N GLU A 39 4.22 -32.71 31.95
CA GLU A 39 5.37 -33.59 31.93
C GLU A 39 5.66 -34.09 30.53
N VAL A 40 6.92 -33.90 30.09
CA VAL A 40 7.38 -34.35 28.78
C VAL A 40 7.52 -35.87 28.77
N THR A 41 6.62 -36.56 28.08
CA THR A 41 6.67 -38.00 27.92
C THR A 41 7.29 -38.34 26.56
N GLY A 42 8.35 -39.16 26.58
CA GLY A 42 9.05 -39.61 25.37
C GLY A 42 10.57 -39.35 25.41
N SER A 43 11.23 -39.58 24.27
CA SER A 43 12.65 -39.34 24.11
C SER A 43 12.95 -37.86 23.86
N PRO A 44 13.56 -37.09 24.79
CA PRO A 44 13.82 -35.66 24.58
C PRO A 44 14.60 -35.34 23.30
N PRO A 45 15.62 -36.12 22.88
CA PRO A 45 16.32 -35.85 21.63
C PRO A 45 15.44 -35.98 20.38
N LEU A 46 14.51 -36.95 20.38
CA LEU A 46 13.58 -37.12 19.25
C LEU A 46 12.58 -35.98 19.18
N LEU A 47 12.03 -35.57 20.31
CA LEU A 47 11.16 -34.40 20.42
C LEU A 47 11.88 -33.12 19.99
N ALA A 48 13.11 -32.94 20.40
CA ALA A 48 13.91 -31.80 19.98
C ALA A 48 14.15 -31.78 18.46
N ALA A 49 14.43 -32.93 17.85
CA ALA A 49 14.64 -33.04 16.42
C ALA A 49 13.36 -32.75 15.62
N THR A 50 12.20 -33.27 16.03
CA THR A 50 10.92 -33.00 15.39
C THR A 50 10.50 -31.52 15.55
N ALA A 51 10.73 -30.93 16.72
CA ALA A 51 10.48 -29.51 16.95
C ALA A 51 11.36 -28.59 16.07
N LEU A 52 12.64 -28.95 15.87
CA LEU A 52 13.50 -28.26 14.90
C LEU A 52 12.98 -28.40 13.47
N ALA A 53 12.52 -29.59 13.08
CA ALA A 53 11.93 -29.80 11.76
C ALA A 53 10.64 -28.97 11.54
N MET A 54 9.89 -28.65 12.58
CA MET A 54 8.71 -27.80 12.49
C MET A 54 9.04 -26.30 12.46
N THR A 55 10.06 -25.85 13.17
CA THR A 55 10.31 -24.41 13.39
C THR A 55 11.32 -23.81 12.42
N VAL A 56 12.43 -24.50 12.12
CA VAL A 56 13.50 -24.00 11.24
C VAL A 56 13.01 -23.72 9.80
N PRO A 57 12.21 -24.59 9.16
CA PRO A 57 11.72 -24.33 7.80
C PRO A 57 10.86 -23.09 7.67
N LEU A 58 10.26 -22.57 8.75
CA LEU A 58 9.46 -21.34 8.74
C LEU A 58 10.25 -20.11 8.29
N ALA A 59 11.56 -20.10 8.40
CA ALA A 59 12.42 -19.07 7.83
C ALA A 59 12.22 -18.95 6.29
N PHE A 60 11.85 -20.03 5.62
CA PHE A 60 11.67 -20.10 4.17
C PHE A 60 10.21 -20.07 3.73
N ARG A 61 9.28 -19.76 4.64
CA ARG A 61 7.82 -19.78 4.39
C ARG A 61 7.35 -18.88 3.24
N ARG A 62 8.15 -17.89 2.84
CA ARG A 62 7.84 -16.99 1.70
C ARG A 62 8.37 -17.50 0.37
N THR A 63 9.44 -18.28 0.40
CA THR A 63 10.09 -18.79 -0.81
C THR A 63 9.54 -20.13 -1.25
N THR A 64 9.32 -21.03 -0.31
CA THR A 64 8.86 -22.41 -0.54
C THR A 64 7.71 -22.80 0.40
N PRO A 65 6.57 -22.07 0.36
CA PRO A 65 5.50 -22.24 1.37
C PRO A 65 4.90 -23.63 1.41
N LEU A 66 4.76 -24.33 0.25
CA LEU A 66 4.23 -25.70 0.22
C LEU A 66 5.22 -26.72 0.82
N ALA A 67 6.51 -26.57 0.54
CA ALA A 67 7.51 -27.46 1.14
C ALA A 67 7.56 -27.30 2.66
N VAL A 68 7.50 -26.05 3.13
CA VAL A 68 7.42 -25.74 4.57
C VAL A 68 6.19 -26.36 5.20
N LEU A 69 5.01 -26.26 4.53
CA LEU A 69 3.78 -26.86 5.02
C LEU A 69 3.92 -28.39 5.18
N VAL A 70 4.42 -29.08 4.16
CA VAL A 70 4.61 -30.54 4.17
C VAL A 70 5.57 -30.95 5.28
N VAL A 71 6.69 -30.25 5.44
CA VAL A 71 7.69 -30.57 6.47
C VAL A 71 7.11 -30.35 7.88
N VAL A 72 6.42 -29.24 8.11
CA VAL A 72 5.86 -28.92 9.43
C VAL A 72 4.78 -29.91 9.83
N PHE A 73 3.80 -30.17 8.95
CA PHE A 73 2.72 -31.13 9.25
C PHE A 73 3.22 -32.57 9.29
N GLY A 74 4.19 -32.93 8.43
CA GLY A 74 4.83 -34.25 8.45
C GLY A 74 5.60 -34.50 9.74
N ALA A 75 6.36 -33.50 10.23
CA ALA A 75 7.06 -33.59 11.50
C ALA A 75 6.09 -33.67 12.68
N ALA A 76 4.98 -32.91 12.64
CA ALA A 76 3.94 -32.98 13.67
C ALA A 76 3.26 -34.35 13.72
N ALA A 77 2.90 -34.89 12.55
CA ALA A 77 2.33 -36.25 12.47
C ALA A 77 3.31 -37.30 12.97
N LEU A 78 4.58 -37.24 12.56
CA LEU A 78 5.63 -38.15 13.01
C LEU A 78 5.81 -38.08 14.53
N GLN A 79 5.80 -36.88 15.08
CA GLN A 79 5.86 -36.69 16.54
C GLN A 79 4.67 -37.34 17.23
N GLY A 80 3.44 -37.10 16.75
CA GLY A 80 2.24 -37.68 17.34
C GLY A 80 2.19 -39.21 17.28
N TRP A 81 2.83 -39.83 16.25
CA TRP A 81 2.88 -41.29 16.11
C TRP A 81 4.01 -41.95 16.91
N LEU A 82 5.13 -41.26 17.11
CA LEU A 82 6.31 -41.82 17.80
C LEU A 82 6.37 -41.47 19.28
N THR A 83 5.73 -40.38 19.68
CA THR A 83 5.74 -39.88 21.04
C THR A 83 4.38 -39.33 21.40
N GLN A 84 4.08 -39.14 22.67
CA GLN A 84 2.89 -38.38 23.02
C GLN A 84 3.09 -36.90 22.61
N PRO A 85 2.08 -36.27 21.98
CA PRO A 85 2.19 -34.87 21.55
C PRO A 85 2.48 -34.00 22.76
N ILE A 86 3.45 -33.09 22.60
CA ILE A 86 3.63 -32.02 23.57
C ILE A 86 2.51 -31.02 23.33
N ASP A 87 1.72 -30.70 24.35
CA ASP A 87 0.73 -29.62 24.34
C ASP A 87 1.45 -28.25 24.39
N GLY A 88 2.42 -28.05 23.49
CA GLY A 88 3.26 -26.87 23.43
C GLY A 88 2.68 -25.80 22.51
N LEU A 89 2.64 -24.57 22.99
CA LEU A 89 2.20 -23.41 22.19
C LEU A 89 3.07 -23.17 20.96
N SER A 90 4.37 -23.52 21.03
CA SER A 90 5.31 -23.33 19.92
C SER A 90 5.00 -24.23 18.72
N THR A 91 4.61 -25.49 18.96
CA THR A 91 4.20 -26.46 17.93
C THR A 91 2.93 -25.97 17.22
N LEU A 92 1.92 -25.59 17.99
CA LEU A 92 0.66 -25.05 17.46
C LEU A 92 0.91 -23.79 16.62
N ALA A 93 1.73 -22.87 17.13
CA ALA A 93 2.07 -21.63 16.42
C ALA A 93 2.82 -21.91 15.11
N ALA A 94 3.77 -22.88 15.11
CA ALA A 94 4.48 -23.27 13.90
C ALA A 94 3.53 -23.81 12.82
N MET A 95 2.59 -24.67 13.19
CA MET A 95 1.58 -25.22 12.28
C MET A 95 0.63 -24.14 11.75
N LEU A 96 0.15 -23.22 12.60
CA LEU A 96 -0.70 -22.10 12.20
C LEU A 96 0.00 -21.17 11.19
N ILE A 97 1.27 -20.83 11.47
CA ILE A 97 2.07 -20.00 10.56
C ILE A 97 2.34 -20.71 9.24
N ALA A 98 2.58 -22.03 9.24
CA ALA A 98 2.75 -22.80 8.02
C ALA A 98 1.45 -22.84 7.20
N ALA A 99 0.29 -23.10 7.85
CA ALA A 99 -1.03 -23.12 7.21
C ALA A 99 -1.37 -21.76 6.59
N TYR A 100 -1.24 -20.65 7.35
CA TYR A 100 -1.43 -19.30 6.84
C TYR A 100 -0.50 -18.99 5.66
N SER A 101 0.79 -19.27 5.80
CA SER A 101 1.81 -18.94 4.80
C SER A 101 1.62 -19.69 3.49
N SER A 102 1.09 -20.93 3.55
CA SER A 102 0.86 -21.76 2.40
C SER A 102 -0.19 -21.17 1.43
N SER A 103 -1.15 -20.41 1.93
CA SER A 103 -2.16 -19.73 1.12
C SER A 103 -1.80 -18.26 0.84
N ALA A 104 -1.20 -17.57 1.80
CA ALA A 104 -0.83 -16.15 1.68
C ALA A 104 0.26 -15.89 0.62
N PHE A 105 1.19 -16.86 0.43
CA PHE A 105 2.36 -16.69 -0.45
C PHE A 105 2.34 -17.58 -1.70
N THR A 106 1.24 -18.28 -1.98
CA THR A 106 1.08 -19.09 -3.18
C THR A 106 0.12 -18.45 -4.18
N GLY A 107 0.29 -18.79 -5.47
CA GLY A 107 -0.68 -18.42 -6.50
C GLY A 107 -1.97 -19.23 -6.40
N PRO A 108 -3.07 -18.79 -7.05
CA PRO A 108 -4.40 -19.41 -6.91
C PRO A 108 -4.43 -20.90 -7.29
N SER A 109 -3.69 -21.31 -8.31
CA SER A 109 -3.59 -22.71 -8.70
C SER A 109 -2.94 -23.60 -7.64
N LYS A 110 -1.98 -23.07 -6.87
CA LYS A 110 -1.31 -23.80 -5.79
C LYS A 110 -2.04 -23.71 -4.45
N ALA A 111 -3.00 -22.79 -4.32
CA ALA A 111 -3.83 -22.69 -3.12
C ALA A 111 -4.69 -23.96 -2.91
N VAL A 112 -5.21 -24.55 -4.00
CA VAL A 112 -5.93 -25.83 -3.92
C VAL A 112 -5.02 -26.94 -3.42
N VAL A 113 -3.79 -27.03 -3.93
CA VAL A 113 -2.80 -28.01 -3.46
C VAL A 113 -2.50 -27.82 -1.98
N SER A 114 -2.35 -26.57 -1.52
CA SER A 114 -2.11 -26.29 -0.10
C SER A 114 -3.30 -26.69 0.77
N ALA A 115 -4.54 -26.44 0.33
CA ALA A 115 -5.75 -26.86 1.03
C ALA A 115 -5.81 -28.38 1.19
N VAL A 116 -5.57 -29.14 0.11
CA VAL A 116 -5.51 -30.61 0.15
C VAL A 116 -4.41 -31.09 1.09
N THR A 117 -3.22 -30.49 1.02
CA THR A 117 -2.10 -30.83 1.91
C THR A 117 -2.45 -30.62 3.39
N ILE A 118 -3.16 -29.51 3.71
CA ILE A 118 -3.62 -29.23 5.06
C ILE A 118 -4.64 -30.29 5.52
N VAL A 119 -5.62 -30.63 4.69
CA VAL A 119 -6.62 -31.64 5.03
C VAL A 119 -5.95 -33.00 5.32
N VAL A 120 -5.03 -33.43 4.47
CA VAL A 120 -4.24 -34.65 4.71
C VAL A 120 -3.41 -34.55 5.99
N GLY A 121 -2.71 -33.41 6.19
CA GLY A 121 -1.89 -33.18 7.38
C GLY A 121 -2.73 -33.18 8.67
N ILE A 122 -3.87 -32.50 8.70
CA ILE A 122 -4.82 -32.48 9.82
C ILE A 122 -5.32 -33.90 10.12
N THR A 123 -5.66 -34.66 9.08
CA THR A 123 -6.12 -36.04 9.29
C THR A 123 -5.04 -36.89 9.93
N LEU A 124 -3.80 -36.83 9.43
CA LEU A 124 -2.68 -37.59 9.97
C LEU A 124 -2.34 -37.20 11.42
N VAL A 125 -2.31 -35.90 11.73
CA VAL A 125 -2.07 -35.38 13.08
C VAL A 125 -3.28 -35.69 13.97
N GLY A 126 -4.50 -35.46 13.51
CA GLY A 126 -5.72 -35.69 14.27
C GLY A 126 -5.99 -37.15 14.61
N LEU A 127 -5.58 -38.10 13.76
CA LEU A 127 -5.62 -39.54 14.08
C LEU A 127 -4.66 -39.89 15.24
N ALA A 128 -3.55 -39.16 15.35
CA ALA A 128 -2.61 -39.36 16.45
C ALA A 128 -3.07 -38.68 17.77
N VAL A 129 -3.77 -37.54 17.68
CA VAL A 129 -4.19 -36.70 18.83
C VAL A 129 -5.66 -36.94 19.23
N GLY A 130 -6.49 -37.47 18.34
CA GLY A 130 -7.90 -37.79 18.59
C GLY A 130 -8.89 -36.64 18.39
N ASP A 131 -8.47 -35.47 17.86
CA ASP A 131 -9.34 -34.30 17.66
C ASP A 131 -9.20 -33.66 16.27
N VAL A 132 -9.70 -34.37 15.26
CA VAL A 132 -9.67 -33.92 13.85
C VAL A 132 -10.54 -32.69 13.63
N ALA A 133 -11.68 -32.59 14.31
CA ALA A 133 -12.64 -31.51 14.10
C ALA A 133 -12.08 -30.16 14.59
N PHE A 134 -11.49 -30.13 15.77
CA PHE A 134 -10.83 -28.94 16.31
C PHE A 134 -9.67 -28.49 15.40
N MET A 135 -8.82 -29.41 14.99
CA MET A 135 -7.70 -29.14 14.10
C MET A 135 -8.18 -28.56 12.74
N ALA A 136 -9.27 -29.09 12.18
CA ALA A 136 -9.84 -28.59 10.93
C ALA A 136 -10.32 -27.15 11.03
N ILE A 137 -10.97 -26.78 12.13
CA ILE A 137 -11.46 -25.42 12.37
C ILE A 137 -10.26 -24.47 12.53
N VAL A 138 -9.29 -24.81 13.36
CA VAL A 138 -8.16 -23.94 13.71
C VAL A 138 -7.25 -23.70 12.51
N PHE A 139 -6.78 -24.75 11.85
CA PHE A 139 -5.86 -24.60 10.71
C PHE A 139 -6.57 -24.20 9.43
N GLY A 140 -7.83 -24.63 9.24
CA GLY A 140 -8.65 -24.18 8.13
C GLY A 140 -8.92 -22.67 8.19
N SER A 141 -9.18 -22.10 9.37
CA SER A 141 -9.37 -20.66 9.55
C SER A 141 -8.08 -19.87 9.27
N ALA A 142 -6.93 -20.36 9.73
CA ALA A 142 -5.63 -19.76 9.46
C ALA A 142 -5.31 -19.76 7.96
N TRP A 143 -5.58 -20.86 7.28
CA TRP A 143 -5.42 -20.97 5.83
C TRP A 143 -6.35 -20.01 5.09
N LEU A 144 -7.63 -19.97 5.47
CA LEU A 144 -8.64 -19.08 4.87
C LEU A 144 -8.22 -17.60 5.02
N MET A 145 -7.73 -17.21 6.19
CA MET A 145 -7.23 -15.87 6.43
C MET A 145 -6.07 -15.52 5.48
N GLY A 146 -5.10 -16.43 5.33
CA GLY A 146 -4.01 -16.26 4.38
C GLY A 146 -4.49 -16.12 2.93
N PHE A 147 -5.48 -16.90 2.54
CA PHE A 147 -6.10 -16.85 1.22
C PHE A 147 -6.80 -15.50 0.95
N VAL A 148 -7.59 -15.01 1.91
CA VAL A 148 -8.27 -13.71 1.82
C VAL A 148 -7.26 -12.57 1.74
N VAL A 149 -6.21 -12.59 2.56
CA VAL A 149 -5.15 -11.59 2.53
C VAL A 149 -4.44 -11.58 1.17
N ASN A 150 -4.15 -12.76 0.61
CA ASN A 150 -3.53 -12.87 -0.71
C ASN A 150 -4.41 -12.30 -1.83
N GLN A 151 -5.72 -12.59 -1.82
CA GLN A 151 -6.66 -12.03 -2.78
C GLN A 151 -6.76 -10.51 -2.69
N ARG A 152 -6.91 -9.97 -1.47
CA ARG A 152 -7.00 -8.52 -1.25
C ARG A 152 -5.71 -7.79 -1.66
N SER A 153 -4.56 -8.36 -1.37
CA SER A 153 -3.26 -7.78 -1.76
C SER A 153 -3.12 -7.69 -3.29
N GLY A 154 -3.63 -8.69 -4.03
CA GLY A 154 -3.68 -8.65 -5.49
C GLY A 154 -4.55 -7.52 -6.02
N GLN A 155 -5.76 -7.34 -5.47
CA GLN A 155 -6.68 -6.27 -5.87
C GLN A 155 -6.12 -4.87 -5.60
N LEU A 156 -5.52 -4.67 -4.42
CA LEU A 156 -4.88 -3.39 -4.08
C LEU A 156 -3.73 -3.04 -5.03
N LEU A 157 -2.93 -4.02 -5.42
CA LEU A 157 -1.84 -3.80 -6.36
C LEU A 157 -2.35 -3.38 -7.75
N HIS A 158 -3.42 -3.99 -8.24
CA HIS A 158 -4.07 -3.58 -9.49
C HIS A 158 -4.57 -2.14 -9.42
N LEU A 159 -5.27 -1.76 -8.33
CA LEU A 159 -5.75 -0.39 -8.14
C LEU A 159 -4.62 0.64 -8.11
N VAL A 160 -3.48 0.32 -7.48
CA VAL A 160 -2.31 1.21 -7.45
C VAL A 160 -1.68 1.37 -8.82
N VAL A 161 -1.59 0.30 -9.60
CA VAL A 161 -1.04 0.34 -10.98
C VAL A 161 -1.97 1.15 -11.89
N ASP A 162 -3.28 0.89 -11.86
CA ASP A 162 -4.27 1.61 -12.66
C ASP A 162 -4.31 3.11 -12.31
N ASN A 163 -4.19 3.45 -11.02
CA ASN A 163 -4.15 4.84 -10.57
C ASN A 163 -2.89 5.58 -11.04
N ARG A 164 -1.74 4.89 -11.12
CA ARG A 164 -0.51 5.45 -11.69
C ARG A 164 -0.64 5.70 -13.19
N ASP A 165 -1.20 4.76 -13.94
CA ASP A 165 -1.43 4.92 -15.37
C ASP A 165 -2.40 6.09 -15.64
N LEU A 166 -3.48 6.18 -14.87
CA LEU A 166 -4.44 7.29 -14.96
C LEU A 166 -3.79 8.64 -14.63
N SER A 167 -2.95 8.72 -13.59
CA SER A 167 -2.26 9.95 -13.21
C SER A 167 -1.24 10.39 -14.28
N GLN A 168 -0.56 9.45 -14.94
CA GLN A 168 0.32 9.76 -16.07
C GLN A 168 -0.46 10.30 -17.27
N ARG A 169 -1.58 9.66 -17.64
CA ARG A 169 -2.44 10.14 -18.74
C ARG A 169 -3.03 11.51 -18.47
N LEU A 170 -3.43 11.79 -17.22
CA LEU A 170 -3.89 13.12 -16.83
C LEU A 170 -2.76 14.16 -16.92
N SER A 171 -1.55 13.83 -16.50
CA SER A 171 -0.38 14.69 -16.63
C SER A 171 -0.05 14.99 -18.09
N GLU A 172 -0.06 13.99 -18.97
CA GLU A 172 0.15 14.16 -20.40
C GLU A 172 -0.94 15.04 -21.04
N ALA A 173 -2.21 14.76 -20.71
CA ALA A 173 -3.33 15.55 -21.21
C ALA A 173 -3.27 17.02 -20.75
N THR A 174 -2.93 17.27 -19.49
CA THR A 174 -2.74 18.64 -18.99
C THR A 174 -1.58 19.36 -19.68
N THR A 175 -0.48 18.66 -19.93
CA THR A 175 0.67 19.23 -20.67
C THR A 175 0.27 19.61 -22.10
N LEU A 176 -0.45 18.72 -22.79
CA LEU A 176 -0.94 19.00 -24.15
C LEU A 176 -1.94 20.16 -24.18
N LEU A 177 -2.84 20.27 -23.19
CA LEU A 177 -3.77 21.38 -23.07
C LEU A 177 -3.07 22.71 -22.81
N VAL A 178 -2.08 22.72 -21.91
CA VAL A 178 -1.24 23.91 -21.64
C VAL A 178 -0.48 24.34 -22.90
N GLU A 179 0.08 23.39 -23.64
CA GLU A 179 0.82 23.67 -24.86
C GLU A 179 -0.10 24.16 -26.00
N ALA A 180 -1.31 23.59 -26.13
CA ALA A 180 -2.32 24.05 -27.08
C ALA A 180 -2.80 25.46 -26.75
N GLU A 181 -3.01 25.76 -25.48
CA GLU A 181 -3.40 27.10 -25.03
C GLU A 181 -2.27 28.12 -25.23
N ARG A 182 -1.03 27.72 -24.93
CA ARG A 182 0.16 28.55 -25.20
C ARG A 182 0.29 28.90 -26.69
N ARG A 183 0.01 27.95 -27.60
CA ARG A 183 -0.02 28.21 -29.06
C ARG A 183 -1.16 29.13 -29.46
N ARG A 184 -2.32 29.02 -28.81
CA ARG A 184 -3.45 29.93 -29.05
C ARG A 184 -3.14 31.37 -28.60
N VAL A 185 -2.52 31.50 -27.43
CA VAL A 185 -2.12 32.80 -26.86
C VAL A 185 -0.99 33.43 -27.68
N SER A 186 0.00 32.64 -28.14
CA SER A 186 1.11 33.15 -28.98
C SER A 186 0.66 33.65 -30.36
N GLY A 187 -0.53 33.24 -30.83
CA GLY A 187 -1.11 33.71 -32.08
C GLY A 187 -2.07 34.92 -31.95
N ALA A 188 -2.37 35.34 -30.72
CA ALA A 188 -3.16 36.54 -30.49
C ALA A 188 -2.20 37.75 -30.37
N PRO A 189 -2.46 38.89 -31.03
CA PRO A 189 -1.67 40.11 -30.84
C PRO A 189 -1.73 40.49 -29.35
N VAL A 190 -0.59 40.56 -28.71
CA VAL A 190 -0.46 41.03 -27.32
C VAL A 190 -0.83 42.52 -27.35
N PRO A 191 -1.74 43.00 -26.49
CA PRO A 191 -2.06 44.42 -26.41
C PRO A 191 -0.78 45.22 -26.09
N ALA A 192 -0.51 46.26 -26.86
CA ALA A 192 0.61 47.13 -26.64
C ALA A 192 0.49 47.83 -25.28
N PRO A 193 1.59 48.29 -24.65
CA PRO A 193 1.56 49.05 -23.38
C PRO A 193 0.57 50.25 -23.44
N ASP A 194 0.37 50.82 -24.63
CA ASP A 194 -0.56 51.93 -24.84
C ASP A 194 -2.05 51.50 -24.67
N ASP A 195 -2.36 50.25 -24.81
CA ASP A 195 -3.74 49.76 -24.61
C ASP A 195 -4.17 49.79 -23.14
N LEU A 196 -3.26 49.75 -22.20
CA LEU A 196 -3.54 49.90 -20.76
C LEU A 196 -4.03 51.33 -20.45
N ALA A 197 -3.70 52.33 -21.26
CA ALA A 197 -4.23 53.68 -21.13
C ALA A 197 -5.75 53.79 -21.34
N ALA A 198 -6.36 52.76 -21.92
CA ALA A 198 -7.83 52.64 -22.07
C ALA A 198 -8.53 52.23 -20.76
N LEU A 199 -7.79 51.73 -19.78
CA LEU A 199 -8.32 51.31 -18.46
C LEU A 199 -8.44 52.51 -17.53
N THR A 200 -9.52 52.59 -16.77
CA THR A 200 -9.65 53.50 -15.66
C THR A 200 -8.72 53.12 -14.49
N ALA A 201 -8.44 54.04 -13.57
CA ALA A 201 -7.64 53.77 -12.40
C ALA A 201 -8.17 52.55 -11.62
N ARG A 202 -9.51 52.41 -11.51
CA ARG A 202 -10.15 51.28 -10.81
C ARG A 202 -10.00 49.96 -11.56
N GLU A 203 -10.08 49.98 -12.87
CA GLU A 203 -9.84 48.81 -13.68
C GLU A 203 -8.37 48.36 -13.64
N LEU A 204 -7.42 49.30 -13.54
CA LEU A 204 -6.01 48.97 -13.33
C LEU A 204 -5.75 48.32 -11.97
N GLU A 205 -6.39 48.78 -10.89
CA GLU A 205 -6.33 48.15 -9.57
C GLU A 205 -6.86 46.71 -9.63
N VAL A 206 -8.02 46.51 -10.25
CA VAL A 206 -8.61 45.16 -10.43
C VAL A 206 -7.69 44.29 -11.30
N ALA A 207 -7.11 44.81 -12.38
CA ALA A 207 -6.16 44.09 -13.23
C ALA A 207 -4.89 43.66 -12.47
N ARG A 208 -4.35 44.49 -11.60
CA ARG A 208 -3.23 44.16 -10.71
C ARG A 208 -3.61 43.03 -9.74
N ALA A 209 -4.75 43.12 -9.08
CA ALA A 209 -5.23 42.12 -8.16
C ALA A 209 -5.51 40.76 -8.86
N ILE A 210 -5.98 40.79 -10.10
CA ILE A 210 -6.10 39.59 -10.94
C ILE A 210 -4.72 38.97 -11.20
N ALA A 211 -3.74 39.79 -11.52
CA ALA A 211 -2.41 39.31 -11.86
C ALA A 211 -1.63 38.73 -10.67
N THR A 212 -1.98 39.12 -9.44
CA THR A 212 -1.47 38.50 -8.20
C THR A 212 -2.22 37.19 -7.84
N GLY A 213 -3.20 36.78 -8.64
CA GLY A 213 -3.90 35.50 -8.47
C GLY A 213 -5.15 35.58 -7.58
N MET A 214 -5.58 36.77 -7.14
CA MET A 214 -6.75 36.93 -6.26
C MET A 214 -8.05 36.51 -6.93
N SER A 215 -8.93 35.83 -6.19
CA SER A 215 -10.32 35.55 -6.60
C SER A 215 -11.17 36.83 -6.56
N ASN A 216 -12.39 36.81 -7.17
CA ASN A 216 -13.29 37.96 -7.13
C ASN A 216 -13.72 38.33 -5.70
N ALA A 217 -13.85 37.36 -4.80
CA ALA A 217 -14.17 37.58 -3.40
C ALA A 217 -13.04 38.28 -2.64
N GLU A 218 -11.77 37.88 -2.88
CA GLU A 218 -10.58 38.52 -2.30
C GLU A 218 -10.41 39.96 -2.82
N ILE A 219 -10.58 40.18 -4.13
CA ILE A 219 -10.55 41.52 -4.73
C ILE A 219 -11.64 42.42 -4.14
N ALA A 220 -12.86 41.87 -3.95
CA ALA A 220 -13.96 42.59 -3.35
C ALA A 220 -13.64 43.04 -1.92
N GLY A 221 -13.02 42.16 -1.14
CA GLY A 221 -12.54 42.47 0.22
C GLY A 221 -11.45 43.51 0.25
N GLU A 222 -10.43 43.40 -0.60
CA GLU A 222 -9.29 44.31 -0.64
C GLU A 222 -9.68 45.71 -1.13
N LEU A 223 -10.52 45.76 -2.18
CA LEU A 223 -10.95 47.04 -2.76
C LEU A 223 -12.20 47.63 -2.13
N VAL A 224 -12.77 46.97 -1.10
CA VAL A 224 -13.98 47.38 -0.38
C VAL A 224 -15.17 47.65 -1.31
N ILE A 225 -15.45 46.70 -2.22
CA ILE A 225 -16.56 46.74 -3.16
C ILE A 225 -17.30 45.40 -3.19
N SER A 226 -18.46 45.31 -3.84
CA SER A 226 -19.17 44.07 -3.99
C SER A 226 -18.50 43.15 -5.03
N GLU A 227 -18.64 41.81 -4.86
CA GLU A 227 -18.18 40.86 -5.90
C GLU A 227 -18.85 41.09 -7.24
N TRP A 228 -20.08 41.58 -7.24
CA TRP A 228 -20.82 41.95 -8.48
C TRP A 228 -20.10 43.11 -9.20
N THR A 229 -19.63 44.10 -8.44
CA THR A 229 -18.84 45.21 -8.96
C THR A 229 -17.51 44.75 -9.54
N VAL A 230 -16.81 43.80 -8.87
CA VAL A 230 -15.59 43.17 -9.40
C VAL A 230 -15.86 42.49 -10.73
N LYS A 231 -16.93 41.68 -10.82
CA LYS A 231 -17.32 41.00 -12.07
C LYS A 231 -17.57 41.99 -13.21
N THR A 232 -18.17 43.14 -12.91
CA THR A 232 -18.41 44.19 -13.86
C THR A 232 -17.10 44.83 -14.35
N HIS A 233 -16.17 45.10 -13.47
CA HIS A 233 -14.83 45.60 -13.83
C HIS A 233 -14.06 44.60 -14.68
N VAL A 234 -14.06 43.29 -14.29
CA VAL A 234 -13.43 42.23 -15.08
C VAL A 234 -13.99 42.15 -16.50
N ALA A 235 -15.32 42.17 -16.66
CA ALA A 235 -15.95 42.16 -17.97
C ALA A 235 -15.58 43.42 -18.79
N SER A 236 -15.47 44.58 -18.18
CA SER A 236 -15.04 45.82 -18.82
C SER A 236 -13.57 45.75 -19.26
N ILE A 237 -12.66 45.22 -18.43
CA ILE A 237 -11.25 45.05 -18.76
C ILE A 237 -11.10 44.10 -19.96
N LEU A 238 -11.75 42.94 -19.94
CA LEU A 238 -11.74 41.99 -21.04
C LEU A 238 -12.20 42.60 -22.36
N ARG A 239 -13.28 43.38 -22.33
CA ARG A 239 -13.79 44.06 -23.50
C ARG A 239 -12.86 45.15 -24.04
N LYS A 240 -12.32 46.00 -23.15
CA LYS A 240 -11.44 47.14 -23.50
C LYS A 240 -10.13 46.69 -24.11
N LEU A 241 -9.57 45.59 -23.57
CA LEU A 241 -8.28 45.00 -24.01
C LEU A 241 -8.47 43.90 -25.04
N ALA A 242 -9.71 43.66 -25.52
CA ALA A 242 -10.05 42.60 -26.47
C ALA A 242 -9.57 41.20 -26.01
N LEU A 243 -9.58 40.92 -24.71
CA LEU A 243 -9.14 39.67 -24.10
C LEU A 243 -10.31 38.69 -23.99
N ARG A 244 -10.02 37.40 -24.11
CA ARG A 244 -11.00 36.31 -24.07
C ARG A 244 -11.37 35.87 -22.65
N ASP A 245 -10.40 35.89 -21.77
CA ASP A 245 -10.55 35.36 -20.42
C ASP A 245 -9.65 36.07 -19.41
N ARG A 246 -9.83 35.74 -18.12
CA ARG A 246 -9.09 36.27 -16.99
C ARG A 246 -7.59 35.92 -17.05
N THR A 247 -7.22 34.79 -17.62
CA THR A 247 -5.82 34.34 -17.72
C THR A 247 -5.03 35.28 -18.63
N GLN A 248 -5.67 35.78 -19.70
CA GLN A 248 -5.07 36.77 -20.59
C GLN A 248 -4.83 38.12 -19.90
N VAL A 249 -5.64 38.51 -18.93
CA VAL A 249 -5.39 39.70 -18.10
C VAL A 249 -4.07 39.56 -17.32
N VAL A 250 -3.80 38.35 -16.77
CA VAL A 250 -2.54 38.04 -16.08
C VAL A 250 -1.36 38.20 -17.03
N VAL A 251 -1.43 37.59 -18.23
CA VAL A 251 -0.35 37.68 -19.23
C VAL A 251 -0.06 39.14 -19.59
N VAL A 252 -1.09 39.90 -19.93
CA VAL A 252 -0.95 41.33 -20.30
C VAL A 252 -0.36 42.14 -19.15
N ALA A 253 -0.76 41.90 -17.91
CA ALA A 253 -0.25 42.60 -16.74
C ALA A 253 1.27 42.39 -16.52
N TYR A 254 1.77 41.19 -16.79
CA TYR A 254 3.21 40.89 -16.73
C TYR A 254 3.97 41.43 -17.94
N GLU A 255 3.45 41.26 -19.16
CA GLU A 255 4.13 41.70 -20.37
C GLU A 255 4.18 43.23 -20.51
N SER A 256 3.13 43.93 -20.04
CA SER A 256 3.09 45.40 -20.00
C SER A 256 3.90 46.03 -18.84
N GLY A 257 4.42 45.21 -17.92
CA GLY A 257 5.14 45.66 -16.75
C GLY A 257 4.24 46.27 -15.67
N LEU A 258 2.93 46.08 -15.73
CA LEU A 258 1.96 46.49 -14.71
C LEU A 258 2.26 45.81 -13.37
N ILE A 259 2.76 44.57 -13.42
CA ILE A 259 3.34 43.82 -12.30
C ILE A 259 4.69 43.27 -12.72
N ARG A 260 5.67 43.39 -11.84
CA ARG A 260 7.00 42.75 -11.98
C ARG A 260 7.07 41.56 -11.03
N PRO A 261 7.60 40.39 -11.45
CA PRO A 261 7.90 39.31 -10.52
C PRO A 261 8.87 39.83 -9.44
N ASP A 262 8.50 39.65 -8.18
CA ASP A 262 9.41 39.98 -7.07
C ASP A 262 10.46 38.85 -6.98
N LEU A 263 11.63 39.07 -7.58
CA LEU A 263 12.77 38.15 -7.59
C LEU A 263 13.56 38.18 -6.27
N SER A 264 13.05 38.88 -5.25
CA SER A 264 13.77 39.09 -3.97
C SER A 264 13.40 38.09 -2.86
N ALA A 265 12.57 37.06 -3.12
CA ALA A 265 12.13 36.14 -2.08
C ALA A 265 13.00 34.89 -1.90
N ASP A 266 14.09 34.70 -2.66
CA ASP A 266 15.00 33.55 -2.56
C ASP A 266 16.48 33.98 -2.43
N MET A 267 16.81 34.70 -1.38
CA MET A 267 18.20 34.82 -0.88
C MET A 267 18.25 34.73 0.63
#